data_81d465ee93838eb3fe555d96fea40245
#
_entry.id   81d465ee93838eb3fe555d96fea40245
#
_cell.length_a   1.000
_cell.length_b   1.000
_cell.length_c   1.000
_cell.angle_alpha   90.00
_cell.angle_beta   90.00
_cell.angle_gamma   90.00
#
_symmetry.space_group_name_H-M   'P 1'
#
loop_
_entity.id
_entity.type
_entity.pdbx_description
1 polymer ?
#
loop_
_entity_poly.entity_id
_entity_poly.type
_entity_poly.pdbx_seq_one_letter_code
_entity_poly.pdbx_strand_id
1 'polypeptide(L)'
;MDYVNDININEAVIHILDNNSTEPILNEYKLEMEEDTYKFIYKHIEKCFNDEELKYAKFNEERNIVKEIGQDYLNGDDTDLITLSKELSRQLFSIMKGNVNIPSCDLIVASIITDQGPMIAILKMDYVKNFTHEIEFVDDKIGIGIVPQSAGLPGSGQKIQKAAFIKPIKEEDTYNLMVLDKQKKSKEEDEYGANYFINSFLGCTIVANERDMTKTFLKAAETWTRKNFSEDAVTAEKVRTTVKGKLKEEDIVNIDELSHELFKDEPKAKEEFCTFVKAQGLNDDVQVDKTWVEKKLKRVRLKIDKDIDLYINEEVYHDSNRFEIQRNGDGSINMIIKHVMNYIEK
;
A
#
# COMPACT_ATOMS: atom_id res chain seq x y z
N MET A 1 -5.92 5.46 -10.08
CA MET A 1 -5.27 6.20 -8.97
C MET A 1 -4.30 7.21 -9.56
N ASP A 2 -4.25 8.41 -8.99
CA ASP A 2 -3.30 9.44 -9.40
C ASP A 2 -1.93 9.11 -8.81
N TYR A 3 -1.00 8.69 -9.65
CA TYR A 3 0.36 8.36 -9.22
C TYR A 3 1.20 9.62 -9.11
N VAL A 4 2.00 9.72 -8.05
CA VAL A 4 2.99 10.78 -7.89
C VAL A 4 4.29 10.32 -8.55
N ASN A 5 4.76 11.06 -9.55
CA ASN A 5 5.94 10.71 -10.32
C ASN A 5 7.16 11.59 -9.99
N ASP A 6 6.92 12.87 -9.73
CA ASP A 6 7.96 13.82 -9.37
C ASP A 6 7.84 14.24 -7.91
N ILE A 7 8.95 14.21 -7.20
CA ILE A 7 9.02 14.56 -5.78
C ILE A 7 10.23 15.46 -5.57
N ASN A 8 9.99 16.66 -5.04
CA ASN A 8 11.04 17.54 -4.58
C ASN A 8 10.81 17.91 -3.12
N ILE A 9 11.82 17.72 -2.27
CA ILE A 9 11.74 18.04 -0.84
C ILE A 9 12.31 19.43 -0.66
N ASN A 10 11.47 20.37 -0.18
CA ASN A 10 11.89 21.74 0.08
C ASN A 10 12.60 21.85 1.43
N GLU A 11 11.99 21.29 2.46
CA GLU A 11 12.48 21.33 3.83
C GLU A 11 11.89 20.18 4.66
N ALA A 12 12.58 19.80 5.73
CA ALA A 12 12.13 18.75 6.65
C ALA A 12 12.54 19.04 8.09
N VAL A 13 11.77 18.51 9.04
CA VAL A 13 12.05 18.54 10.49
C VAL A 13 11.84 17.13 11.03
N ILE A 14 12.64 16.72 12.01
CA ILE A 14 12.51 15.45 12.72
C ILE A 14 12.33 15.69 14.22
N HIS A 15 11.44 14.91 14.85
CA HIS A 15 11.18 14.93 16.30
C HIS A 15 11.25 13.53 16.86
N ILE A 16 11.65 13.40 18.15
CA ILE A 16 11.75 12.09 18.83
C ILE A 16 10.54 11.93 19.76
N LEU A 17 9.76 10.87 19.53
CA LEU A 17 8.58 10.52 20.30
C LEU A 17 8.84 9.20 21.06
N ASP A 18 9.46 9.33 22.25
CA ASP A 18 9.73 8.16 23.09
C ASP A 18 8.60 7.95 24.11
N ASN A 19 7.90 6.84 23.99
CA ASN A 19 6.80 6.48 24.86
C ASN A 19 7.18 6.35 26.36
N ASN A 20 8.46 6.16 26.66
CA ASN A 20 8.99 6.11 28.02
C ASN A 20 9.25 7.52 28.61
N SER A 21 9.34 8.54 27.76
CA SER A 21 9.56 9.92 28.18
C SER A 21 8.27 10.59 28.62
N THR A 22 8.34 11.63 29.45
CA THR A 22 7.19 12.44 29.86
C THR A 22 6.73 13.39 28.77
N GLU A 23 7.66 13.85 27.94
CA GLU A 23 7.45 14.81 26.85
C GLU A 23 8.23 14.39 25.62
N PRO A 24 7.78 14.77 24.41
CA PRO A 24 8.53 14.53 23.18
C PRO A 24 9.75 15.45 23.09
N ILE A 25 10.82 15.02 22.42
CA ILE A 25 11.96 15.87 22.11
C ILE A 25 11.67 16.57 20.77
N LEU A 26 11.39 17.87 20.85
CA LEU A 26 11.00 18.67 19.69
C LEU A 26 12.19 19.46 19.16
N ASN A 27 12.53 19.21 17.91
CA ASN A 27 13.58 19.94 17.21
C ASN A 27 13.15 21.41 16.96
N GLU A 28 14.09 22.31 17.07
CA GLU A 28 13.88 23.75 16.85
C GLU A 28 14.44 24.23 15.50
N TYR A 29 15.08 23.32 14.78
CA TYR A 29 15.73 23.62 13.51
C TYR A 29 15.24 22.67 12.40
N LYS A 30 15.25 23.16 11.18
CA LYS A 30 15.08 22.35 9.99
C LYS A 30 16.31 21.45 9.81
N LEU A 31 16.14 20.30 9.20
CA LEU A 31 17.25 19.43 8.83
C LEU A 31 18.12 20.09 7.76
N GLU A 32 19.42 19.95 7.89
CA GLU A 32 20.33 20.24 6.80
C GLU A 32 20.17 19.20 5.71
N MET A 33 19.71 19.64 4.53
CA MET A 33 19.36 18.74 3.42
C MET A 33 20.62 18.43 2.59
N GLU A 34 21.66 17.88 3.25
CA GLU A 34 22.80 17.29 2.56
C GLU A 34 22.36 16.10 1.69
N GLU A 35 23.21 15.68 0.76
CA GLU A 35 22.90 14.64 -0.22
C GLU A 35 22.38 13.34 0.40
N ASP A 36 22.99 12.87 1.48
CA ASP A 36 22.61 11.62 2.14
C ASP A 36 21.29 11.75 2.91
N THR A 37 21.07 12.88 3.61
CA THR A 37 19.83 13.19 4.32
C THR A 37 18.67 13.33 3.32
N TYR A 38 18.90 14.07 2.24
CA TYR A 38 17.91 14.20 1.16
C TYR A 38 17.53 12.85 0.57
N LYS A 39 18.53 12.04 0.16
CA LYS A 39 18.32 10.71 -0.40
C LYS A 39 17.60 9.77 0.57
N PHE A 40 17.89 9.87 1.85
CA PHE A 40 17.24 9.06 2.87
C PHE A 40 15.75 9.35 2.93
N ILE A 41 15.37 10.62 3.10
CA ILE A 41 13.96 11.04 3.19
C ILE A 41 13.23 10.79 1.86
N TYR A 42 13.86 11.15 0.73
CA TYR A 42 13.31 10.94 -0.61
C TYR A 42 12.94 9.48 -0.86
N LYS A 43 13.84 8.54 -0.56
CA LYS A 43 13.57 7.11 -0.76
C LYS A 43 12.43 6.58 0.10
N HIS A 44 12.24 7.10 1.31
CA HIS A 44 11.09 6.73 2.13
C HIS A 44 9.78 7.27 1.55
N ILE A 45 9.75 8.53 1.13
CA ILE A 45 8.59 9.16 0.49
C ILE A 45 8.23 8.42 -0.81
N GLU A 46 9.21 8.20 -1.70
CA GLU A 46 9.04 7.47 -2.96
C GLU A 46 8.46 6.07 -2.73
N LYS A 47 8.97 5.34 -1.73
CA LYS A 47 8.46 4.03 -1.37
C LYS A 47 7.03 4.06 -0.85
N CYS A 48 6.65 5.10 -0.10
CA CYS A 48 5.28 5.27 0.36
C CYS A 48 4.33 5.52 -0.80
N PHE A 49 4.68 6.41 -1.75
CA PHE A 49 3.85 6.66 -2.93
C PHE A 49 3.71 5.43 -3.83
N ASN A 50 4.75 4.61 -3.93
CA ASN A 50 4.73 3.36 -4.70
C ASN A 50 4.13 2.16 -3.96
N ASP A 51 3.71 2.33 -2.70
CA ASP A 51 3.19 1.23 -1.92
C ASP A 51 1.75 0.86 -2.32
N GLU A 52 1.48 -0.44 -2.48
CA GLU A 52 0.16 -0.94 -2.86
C GLU A 52 -0.92 -0.73 -1.79
N GLU A 53 -0.52 -0.46 -0.54
CA GLU A 53 -1.43 -0.20 0.59
C GLU A 53 -1.70 1.31 0.80
N LEU A 54 -1.12 2.20 0.00
CA LEU A 54 -1.43 3.63 0.05
C LEU A 54 -2.88 3.86 -0.38
N LYS A 55 -3.65 4.57 0.45
CA LYS A 55 -5.08 4.83 0.28
C LYS A 55 -5.34 6.32 0.11
N TYR A 56 -6.42 6.65 -0.57
CA TYR A 56 -6.99 8.00 -0.51
C TYR A 56 -7.78 8.17 0.78
N ALA A 57 -7.79 9.39 1.31
CA ALA A 57 -8.60 9.75 2.45
C ALA A 57 -9.11 11.18 2.34
N LYS A 58 -10.17 11.47 3.09
CA LYS A 58 -10.74 12.81 3.22
C LYS A 58 -10.82 13.14 4.70
N PHE A 59 -10.40 14.33 5.08
CA PHE A 59 -10.60 14.83 6.44
C PHE A 59 -12.07 14.84 6.81
N ASN A 60 -12.38 14.43 8.03
CA ASN A 60 -13.72 14.53 8.56
C ASN A 60 -14.12 16.01 8.76
N GLU A 61 -15.40 16.26 8.94
CA GLU A 61 -15.90 17.61 9.18
C GLU A 61 -15.51 18.14 10.56
N GLU A 62 -15.35 17.22 11.52
CA GLU A 62 -14.98 17.56 12.89
C GLU A 62 -13.63 18.28 12.95
N ARG A 63 -13.47 19.05 14.01
CA ARG A 63 -12.24 19.77 14.31
C ARG A 63 -11.09 18.80 14.55
N ASN A 64 -9.97 19.01 13.87
CA ASN A 64 -8.77 18.21 14.06
C ASN A 64 -7.52 19.07 13.89
N ILE A 65 -6.60 19.00 14.85
CA ILE A 65 -5.36 19.80 14.86
C ILE A 65 -4.54 19.56 13.60
N VAL A 66 -4.41 18.33 13.15
CA VAL A 66 -3.61 17.98 11.94
C VAL A 66 -4.20 18.65 10.70
N LYS A 67 -5.53 18.63 10.57
CA LYS A 67 -6.25 19.31 9.49
C LYS A 67 -6.01 20.82 9.52
N GLU A 68 -6.27 21.45 10.67
CA GLU A 68 -6.22 22.89 10.82
C GLU A 68 -4.81 23.44 10.55
N ILE A 69 -3.82 22.99 11.31
CA ILE A 69 -2.45 23.49 11.15
C ILE A 69 -1.80 23.09 9.83
N GLY A 70 -2.20 21.93 9.27
CA GLY A 70 -1.75 21.50 7.95
C GLY A 70 -2.28 22.41 6.85
N GLN A 71 -3.53 22.84 6.94
CA GLN A 71 -4.11 23.77 5.97
C GLN A 71 -3.58 25.20 6.14
N ASP A 72 -3.37 25.66 7.37
CA ASP A 72 -2.75 26.96 7.64
C ASP A 72 -1.37 27.05 6.94
N TYR A 73 -0.55 26.00 7.09
CA TYR A 73 0.75 25.93 6.42
C TYR A 73 0.63 25.90 4.90
N LEU A 74 -0.25 25.06 4.34
CA LEU A 74 -0.40 24.89 2.89
C LEU A 74 -1.02 26.11 2.19
N ASN A 75 -1.83 26.87 2.90
CA ASN A 75 -2.46 28.11 2.40
C ASN A 75 -1.56 29.34 2.55
N GLY A 76 -0.40 29.20 3.20
CA GLY A 76 0.56 30.29 3.38
C GLY A 76 0.21 31.26 4.50
N ASP A 77 -0.57 30.81 5.47
CA ASP A 77 -0.82 31.55 6.72
C ASP A 77 0.47 31.61 7.56
N ASP A 78 0.45 32.38 8.67
CA ASP A 78 1.63 32.65 9.52
C ASP A 78 2.22 31.41 10.24
N THR A 79 2.12 30.22 9.62
CA THR A 79 2.61 28.95 10.15
C THR A 79 3.82 28.46 9.37
N ASP A 80 4.97 28.29 10.03
CA ASP A 80 6.15 27.68 9.44
C ASP A 80 6.19 26.15 9.67
N LEU A 81 7.10 25.44 8.95
CA LEU A 81 7.22 23.99 9.07
C LEU A 81 7.62 23.54 10.48
N ILE A 82 8.40 24.33 11.22
CA ILE A 82 8.83 24.01 12.58
C ILE A 82 7.60 24.02 13.52
N THR A 83 6.80 25.06 13.45
CA THR A 83 5.56 25.18 14.24
C THR A 83 4.59 24.06 13.89
N LEU A 84 4.31 23.84 12.61
CA LEU A 84 3.49 22.73 12.13
C LEU A 84 3.97 21.40 12.68
N SER A 85 5.25 21.07 12.50
CA SER A 85 5.80 19.76 12.87
C SER A 85 5.79 19.52 14.39
N LYS A 86 6.00 20.57 15.18
CA LYS A 86 5.89 20.50 16.65
C LYS A 86 4.46 20.18 17.10
N GLU A 87 3.45 20.83 16.54
CA GLU A 87 2.05 20.55 16.89
C GLU A 87 1.62 19.14 16.47
N LEU A 88 2.00 18.70 15.28
CA LEU A 88 1.79 17.32 14.83
C LEU A 88 2.43 16.29 15.80
N SER A 89 3.66 16.58 16.23
CA SER A 89 4.40 15.72 17.16
C SER A 89 3.75 15.65 18.54
N ARG A 90 3.30 16.79 19.08
CA ARG A 90 2.57 16.84 20.36
C ARG A 90 1.27 16.05 20.30
N GLN A 91 0.51 16.21 19.21
CA GLN A 91 -0.74 15.49 19.01
C GLN A 91 -0.51 13.98 18.95
N LEU A 92 0.46 13.53 18.13
CA LEU A 92 0.77 12.10 18.04
C LEU A 92 1.30 11.55 19.36
N PHE A 93 2.18 12.27 20.04
CA PHE A 93 2.71 11.85 21.32
C PHE A 93 1.63 11.72 22.41
N SER A 94 0.66 12.65 22.44
CA SER A 94 -0.50 12.57 23.36
C SER A 94 -1.29 11.27 23.12
N ILE A 95 -1.51 10.90 21.88
CA ILE A 95 -2.18 9.64 21.51
C ILE A 95 -1.34 8.43 21.93
N MET A 96 -0.01 8.49 21.71
CA MET A 96 0.92 7.43 22.13
C MET A 96 0.88 7.24 23.66
N LYS A 97 0.83 8.30 24.43
CA LYS A 97 0.73 8.25 25.92
C LYS A 97 -0.58 7.65 26.39
N GLY A 98 -1.65 7.83 25.64
CA GLY A 98 -2.96 7.19 25.88
C GLY A 98 -3.01 5.71 25.51
N ASN A 99 -2.03 5.20 24.72
CA ASN A 99 -2.00 3.83 24.27
C ASN A 99 -0.56 3.30 24.22
N VAL A 100 -0.17 2.55 25.24
CA VAL A 100 1.18 2.00 25.43
C VAL A 100 1.64 1.01 24.34
N ASN A 101 0.71 0.50 23.54
CA ASN A 101 1.02 -0.41 22.43
C ASN A 101 1.55 0.34 21.17
N ILE A 102 1.45 1.67 21.14
CA ILE A 102 2.04 2.45 20.05
C ILE A 102 3.55 2.58 20.31
N PRO A 103 4.41 2.05 19.44
CA PRO A 103 5.84 2.06 19.66
C PRO A 103 6.43 3.46 19.57
N SER A 104 7.51 3.69 20.32
CA SER A 104 8.37 4.87 20.18
C SER A 104 8.87 4.99 18.74
N CYS A 105 8.99 6.23 18.28
CA CYS A 105 9.35 6.52 16.89
C CYS A 105 9.98 7.90 16.77
N ASP A 106 10.60 8.16 15.64
CA ASP A 106 10.83 9.52 15.18
C ASP A 106 9.72 9.93 14.21
N LEU A 107 9.30 11.19 14.28
CA LEU A 107 8.37 11.77 13.34
C LEU A 107 9.11 12.74 12.41
N ILE A 108 9.16 12.41 11.13
CA ILE A 108 9.66 13.32 10.10
C ILE A 108 8.48 14.01 9.44
N VAL A 109 8.51 15.33 9.41
CA VAL A 109 7.54 16.16 8.69
C VAL A 109 8.31 16.93 7.63
N ALA A 110 7.91 16.80 6.36
CA ALA A 110 8.56 17.44 5.24
C ALA A 110 7.56 18.21 4.37
N SER A 111 7.99 19.38 3.90
CA SER A 111 7.32 20.11 2.83
C SER A 111 7.84 19.61 1.49
N ILE A 112 6.95 19.12 0.65
CA ILE A 112 7.30 18.58 -0.67
C ILE A 112 6.49 19.25 -1.76
N ILE A 113 7.06 19.31 -2.95
CA ILE A 113 6.37 19.67 -4.18
C ILE A 113 6.36 18.45 -5.08
N THR A 114 5.21 18.14 -5.62
CA THR A 114 4.99 17.02 -6.53
C THR A 114 4.38 17.49 -7.84
N ASP A 115 4.28 16.59 -8.83
CA ASP A 115 3.50 16.82 -10.06
C ASP A 115 2.00 17.07 -9.78
N GLN A 116 1.51 16.75 -8.56
CA GLN A 116 0.14 17.07 -8.11
C GLN A 116 0.05 18.34 -7.24
N GLY A 117 1.14 19.09 -7.11
CA GLY A 117 1.23 20.30 -6.30
C GLY A 117 1.92 20.11 -4.95
N PRO A 118 1.81 21.12 -4.06
CA PRO A 118 2.44 21.08 -2.75
C PRO A 118 1.74 20.10 -1.82
N MET A 119 2.54 19.40 -0.97
CA MET A 119 2.04 18.50 0.05
C MET A 119 2.90 18.57 1.31
N ILE A 120 2.28 18.23 2.45
CA ILE A 120 2.99 17.92 3.69
C ILE A 120 3.14 16.40 3.75
N ALA A 121 4.37 15.91 3.85
CA ALA A 121 4.67 14.51 4.11
C ALA A 121 4.91 14.28 5.59
N ILE A 122 4.18 13.35 6.21
CA ILE A 122 4.32 12.93 7.59
C ILE A 122 4.76 11.46 7.59
N LEU A 123 5.97 11.19 8.10
CA LEU A 123 6.54 9.85 8.13
C LEU A 123 6.77 9.43 9.60
N LYS A 124 6.04 8.41 10.06
CA LYS A 124 6.27 7.79 11.37
C LYS A 124 7.34 6.72 11.23
N MET A 125 8.51 6.99 11.77
CA MET A 125 9.71 6.16 11.68
C MET A 125 9.84 5.30 12.94
N ASP A 126 9.15 4.15 12.96
CA ASP A 126 9.24 3.21 14.08
C ASP A 126 10.66 2.65 14.19
N TYR A 127 11.18 2.56 15.41
CA TYR A 127 12.53 2.08 15.62
C TYR A 127 12.69 0.61 15.22
N VAL A 128 13.80 0.33 14.56
CA VAL A 128 14.19 -1.02 14.17
C VAL A 128 15.36 -1.49 15.03
N LYS A 129 15.33 -2.77 15.40
CA LYS A 129 16.46 -3.40 16.10
C LYS A 129 17.58 -3.62 15.09
N ASN A 130 18.59 -2.80 15.18
CA ASN A 130 19.87 -3.01 14.49
C ASN A 130 20.86 -3.66 15.44
N PHE A 131 21.88 -4.32 14.91
CA PHE A 131 22.98 -4.87 15.68
C PHE A 131 24.26 -4.19 15.24
N THR A 132 25.13 -3.91 16.19
CA THR A 132 26.49 -3.44 15.95
C THR A 132 27.48 -4.33 16.69
N HIS A 133 28.73 -4.25 16.32
CA HIS A 133 29.77 -4.92 17.08
C HIS A 133 30.24 -4.03 18.26
N GLU A 134 30.59 -4.67 19.35
CA GLU A 134 31.28 -4.07 20.51
C GLU A 134 32.60 -4.76 20.71
N ILE A 135 33.64 -3.95 20.93
CA ILE A 135 35.00 -4.45 21.21
C ILE A 135 35.23 -4.38 22.72
N GLU A 136 35.42 -5.54 23.31
CA GLU A 136 35.74 -5.67 24.73
C GLU A 136 37.17 -6.20 24.90
N PHE A 137 37.86 -5.71 25.92
CA PHE A 137 39.17 -6.23 26.33
C PHE A 137 38.99 -7.06 27.59
N VAL A 138 39.17 -8.36 27.48
CA VAL A 138 39.08 -9.31 28.61
C VAL A 138 40.43 -10.04 28.72
N ASP A 139 41.08 -9.94 29.85
CA ASP A 139 42.39 -10.57 30.12
C ASP A 139 43.43 -10.28 29.03
N ASP A 140 43.62 -8.99 28.69
CA ASP A 140 44.52 -8.50 27.63
C ASP A 140 44.25 -9.07 26.22
N LYS A 141 43.11 -9.68 26.01
CA LYS A 141 42.65 -10.17 24.70
C LYS A 141 41.48 -9.36 24.18
N ILE A 142 41.46 -9.19 22.88
CA ILE A 142 40.33 -8.53 22.20
C ILE A 142 39.18 -9.52 22.03
N GLY A 143 38.04 -9.22 22.66
CA GLY A 143 36.76 -9.86 22.40
C GLY A 143 35.92 -8.99 21.46
N ILE A 144 35.17 -9.59 20.57
CA ILE A 144 34.22 -8.88 19.72
C ILE A 144 32.84 -9.48 19.96
N GLY A 145 31.94 -8.67 20.54
CA GLY A 145 30.54 -9.03 20.78
C GLY A 145 29.62 -8.45 19.73
N ILE A 146 28.38 -8.95 19.66
CA ILE A 146 27.29 -8.36 18.88
C ILE A 146 26.28 -7.83 19.88
N VAL A 147 26.05 -6.52 19.86
CA VAL A 147 25.11 -5.86 20.76
C VAL A 147 23.98 -5.21 19.98
N PRO A 148 22.73 -5.23 20.52
CA PRO A 148 21.61 -4.55 19.88
C PRO A 148 21.78 -3.04 20.03
N GLN A 149 21.57 -2.33 18.93
CA GLN A 149 21.43 -0.89 18.89
C GLN A 149 19.94 -0.56 19.05
N SER A 150 19.55 0.00 20.18
CA SER A 150 18.15 0.11 20.61
C SER A 150 17.37 1.24 19.95
N ALA A 151 17.99 2.17 19.25
CA ALA A 151 17.35 3.31 18.60
C ALA A 151 17.97 3.56 17.23
N GLY A 152 17.48 2.85 16.23
CA GLY A 152 17.89 3.07 14.85
C GLY A 152 16.70 3.43 13.99
N LEU A 153 16.83 4.50 13.18
CA LEU A 153 15.89 4.77 12.12
C LEU A 153 15.84 3.61 11.12
N PRO A 154 14.67 3.29 10.53
CA PRO A 154 14.59 2.31 9.46
C PRO A 154 15.47 2.78 8.29
N GLY A 155 16.40 1.92 7.85
CA GLY A 155 17.22 2.22 6.68
C GLY A 155 16.37 2.43 5.43
N SER A 156 16.90 3.16 4.45
CA SER A 156 16.17 3.46 3.19
C SER A 156 15.71 2.20 2.42
N GLY A 157 16.23 1.03 2.75
CA GLY A 157 15.77 -0.28 2.24
C GLY A 157 14.49 -0.79 2.90
N GLN A 158 14.18 -0.35 4.11
CA GLN A 158 13.06 -0.82 4.91
C GLN A 158 11.79 0.00 4.62
N LYS A 159 10.63 -0.64 4.79
CA LYS A 159 9.34 0.02 4.62
C LYS A 159 8.86 0.56 5.96
N ILE A 160 8.44 1.81 5.98
CA ILE A 160 7.73 2.38 7.11
C ILE A 160 6.28 1.92 7.13
N GLN A 161 5.69 1.91 8.33
CA GLN A 161 4.35 1.36 8.53
C GLN A 161 3.25 2.42 8.36
N LYS A 162 3.56 3.67 8.72
CA LYS A 162 2.58 4.77 8.73
C LYS A 162 3.16 6.02 8.12
N ALA A 163 2.44 6.57 7.13
CA ALA A 163 2.74 7.84 6.50
C ALA A 163 1.44 8.54 6.07
N ALA A 164 1.48 9.85 6.00
CA ALA A 164 0.40 10.63 5.42
C ALA A 164 0.96 11.74 4.53
N PHE A 165 0.26 12.03 3.45
CA PHE A 165 0.55 13.11 2.54
C PHE A 165 -0.68 14.00 2.45
N ILE A 166 -0.58 15.23 2.94
CA ILE A 166 -1.70 16.17 3.04
C ILE A 166 -1.59 17.16 1.89
N LYS A 167 -2.69 17.34 1.15
CA LYS A 167 -2.87 18.33 0.08
C LYS A 167 -3.65 19.54 0.59
N PRO A 168 -3.53 20.72 -0.07
CA PRO A 168 -4.49 21.79 0.15
C PRO A 168 -5.92 21.29 -0.12
N ILE A 169 -6.86 21.65 0.76
CA ILE A 169 -8.26 21.27 0.59
C ILE A 169 -8.90 22.15 -0.48
N LYS A 170 -9.50 21.51 -1.50
CA LYS A 170 -10.32 22.14 -2.51
C LYS A 170 -11.70 21.50 -2.52
N GLU A 171 -12.76 22.27 -2.78
CA GLU A 171 -14.15 21.77 -2.73
C GLU A 171 -14.41 20.65 -3.75
N GLU A 172 -13.76 20.70 -4.90
CA GLU A 172 -13.90 19.76 -6.00
C GLU A 172 -13.11 18.46 -5.80
N ASP A 173 -12.17 18.42 -4.84
CA ASP A 173 -11.29 17.25 -4.66
C ASP A 173 -12.04 16.08 -4.01
N THR A 174 -11.92 14.91 -4.62
CA THR A 174 -12.48 13.66 -4.07
C THR A 174 -11.72 13.19 -2.83
N TYR A 175 -10.46 13.57 -2.68
CA TYR A 175 -9.60 13.28 -1.54
C TYR A 175 -8.63 14.45 -1.27
N ASN A 176 -8.19 14.59 -0.03
CA ASN A 176 -7.21 15.60 0.38
C ASN A 176 -6.03 15.03 1.19
N LEU A 177 -6.03 13.70 1.38
CA LEU A 177 -4.91 12.96 1.95
C LEU A 177 -4.62 11.69 1.15
N MET A 178 -3.36 11.27 1.16
CA MET A 178 -2.96 9.90 0.88
C MET A 178 -2.38 9.31 2.17
N VAL A 179 -2.87 8.15 2.58
CA VAL A 179 -2.52 7.54 3.87
C VAL A 179 -1.99 6.14 3.67
N LEU A 180 -0.84 5.87 4.25
CA LEU A 180 -0.29 4.53 4.41
C LEU A 180 -0.44 4.12 5.88
N ASP A 181 -1.20 3.07 6.15
CA ASP A 181 -1.35 2.49 7.47
C ASP A 181 -1.33 0.96 7.38
N LYS A 182 -0.14 0.39 7.57
CA LYS A 182 0.12 -1.05 7.50
C LYS A 182 0.03 -1.69 8.86
N GLN A 183 -1.12 -1.73 9.43
CA GLN A 183 -1.29 -2.43 10.69
C GLN A 183 -1.37 -3.93 10.46
N LYS A 184 -0.49 -4.68 11.11
CA LYS A 184 -0.68 -6.13 11.26
C LYS A 184 -1.89 -6.34 12.14
N LYS A 185 -2.97 -6.83 11.57
CA LYS A 185 -4.12 -7.32 12.34
C LYS A 185 -3.66 -8.56 13.11
N SER A 186 -3.28 -8.42 14.37
CA SER A 186 -3.19 -9.54 15.28
C SER A 186 -4.61 -9.95 15.64
N LYS A 187 -4.88 -11.24 15.75
CA LYS A 187 -6.21 -11.75 16.11
C LYS A 187 -6.60 -11.44 17.57
N GLU A 188 -5.69 -10.88 18.35
CA GLU A 188 -5.80 -10.66 19.80
C GLU A 188 -5.68 -9.16 20.20
N GLU A 189 -5.53 -8.23 19.25
CA GLU A 189 -5.39 -6.82 19.56
C GLU A 189 -6.75 -6.14 19.66
N ASP A 190 -7.00 -5.55 20.85
CA ASP A 190 -8.12 -4.70 21.17
C ASP A 190 -8.38 -3.64 20.09
N GLU A 191 -9.65 -3.40 19.78
CA GLU A 191 -10.14 -2.42 18.81
C GLU A 191 -9.58 -1.00 19.02
N TYR A 192 -9.07 -0.68 20.20
CA TYR A 192 -8.57 0.65 20.59
C TYR A 192 -7.23 1.05 19.94
N GLY A 193 -6.38 0.10 19.60
CA GLY A 193 -5.05 0.37 19.00
C GLY A 193 -5.03 0.33 17.47
N ALA A 194 -6.08 -0.20 16.85
CA ALA A 194 -6.01 -0.60 15.44
C ALA A 194 -5.97 0.58 14.45
N ASN A 195 -6.67 1.68 14.71
CA ASN A 195 -6.84 2.78 13.75
C ASN A 195 -6.47 4.16 14.32
N TYR A 196 -5.60 4.22 15.34
CA TYR A 196 -5.23 5.49 15.96
C TYR A 196 -4.70 6.53 14.96
N PHE A 197 -3.96 6.08 13.96
CA PHE A 197 -3.33 6.96 12.98
C PHE A 197 -4.36 7.62 12.07
N ILE A 198 -5.32 6.83 11.56
CA ILE A 198 -6.39 7.32 10.70
C ILE A 198 -7.42 8.10 11.51
N ASN A 199 -7.97 7.49 12.59
CA ASN A 199 -9.12 8.05 13.28
C ASN A 199 -8.74 9.15 14.27
N SER A 200 -7.75 8.89 15.15
CA SER A 200 -7.42 9.79 16.26
C SER A 200 -6.40 10.85 15.89
N PHE A 201 -5.38 10.50 15.08
CA PHE A 201 -4.34 11.43 14.68
C PHE A 201 -4.77 12.26 13.47
N LEU A 202 -5.02 11.63 12.33
CA LEU A 202 -5.39 12.34 11.11
C LEU A 202 -6.85 12.84 11.12
N GLY A 203 -7.76 12.16 11.79
CA GLY A 203 -9.19 12.51 11.78
C GLY A 203 -9.78 12.44 10.39
N CYS A 204 -9.54 11.33 9.67
CA CYS A 204 -9.95 11.18 8.29
C CYS A 204 -10.67 9.86 8.02
N THR A 205 -11.39 9.81 6.92
CA THR A 205 -12.08 8.62 6.41
C THR A 205 -11.43 8.18 5.11
N ILE A 206 -11.15 6.88 4.99
CA ILE A 206 -10.59 6.30 3.77
C ILE A 206 -11.63 6.35 2.65
N VAL A 207 -11.19 6.78 1.48
CA VAL A 207 -11.97 6.83 0.24
C VAL A 207 -11.41 5.78 -0.71
N ALA A 208 -12.30 4.96 -1.27
CA ALA A 208 -11.89 3.96 -2.24
C ALA A 208 -11.36 4.65 -3.51
N ASN A 209 -10.21 4.20 -4.01
CA ASN A 209 -9.66 4.64 -5.28
C ASN A 209 -9.79 3.53 -6.34
N GLU A 210 -9.46 3.86 -7.58
CA GLU A 210 -9.57 2.95 -8.72
C GLU A 210 -8.72 1.68 -8.52
N ARG A 211 -7.54 1.83 -7.90
CA ARG A 211 -6.67 0.69 -7.58
C ARG A 211 -7.32 -0.26 -6.57
N ASP A 212 -7.97 0.28 -5.53
CA ASP A 212 -8.66 -0.52 -4.53
C ASP A 212 -9.86 -1.23 -5.13
N MET A 213 -10.64 -0.54 -5.98
CA MET A 213 -11.76 -1.13 -6.70
C MET A 213 -11.28 -2.25 -7.63
N THR A 214 -10.23 -2.01 -8.42
CA THR A 214 -9.62 -3.02 -9.31
C THR A 214 -9.13 -4.25 -8.55
N LYS A 215 -8.41 -4.04 -7.43
CA LYS A 215 -7.93 -5.14 -6.57
C LYS A 215 -9.07 -5.95 -5.98
N THR A 216 -10.09 -5.27 -5.46
CA THR A 216 -11.26 -5.91 -4.86
C THR A 216 -12.02 -6.72 -5.89
N PHE A 217 -12.25 -6.14 -7.07
CA PHE A 217 -12.91 -6.83 -8.18
C PHE A 217 -12.16 -8.09 -8.62
N LEU A 218 -10.86 -7.98 -8.90
CA LEU A 218 -10.05 -9.13 -9.31
C LEU A 218 -10.04 -10.23 -8.25
N LYS A 219 -9.93 -9.86 -6.97
CA LYS A 219 -9.96 -10.81 -5.85
C LYS A 219 -11.34 -11.45 -5.69
N ALA A 220 -12.41 -10.68 -5.84
CA ALA A 220 -13.78 -11.18 -5.76
C ALA A 220 -14.07 -12.19 -6.87
N ALA A 221 -13.75 -11.83 -8.11
CA ALA A 221 -13.91 -12.70 -9.27
C ALA A 221 -13.13 -14.03 -9.11
N GLU A 222 -11.86 -13.97 -8.67
CA GLU A 222 -11.05 -15.16 -8.41
C GLU A 222 -11.62 -16.02 -7.27
N THR A 223 -12.06 -15.39 -6.18
CA THR A 223 -12.63 -16.12 -5.03
C THR A 223 -13.92 -16.83 -5.42
N TRP A 224 -14.79 -16.17 -6.16
CA TRP A 224 -16.03 -16.75 -6.66
C TRP A 224 -15.75 -17.91 -7.64
N THR A 225 -14.83 -17.71 -8.58
CA THR A 225 -14.42 -18.73 -9.56
C THR A 225 -13.91 -19.99 -8.85
N ARG A 226 -13.02 -19.84 -7.89
CA ARG A 226 -12.48 -20.97 -7.13
C ARG A 226 -13.53 -21.72 -6.34
N LYS A 227 -14.54 -21.02 -5.84
CA LYS A 227 -15.63 -21.64 -5.06
C LYS A 227 -16.59 -22.45 -5.92
N ASN A 228 -16.89 -21.95 -7.11
CA ASN A 228 -17.96 -22.52 -7.94
C ASN A 228 -17.44 -23.47 -9.04
N PHE A 229 -16.17 -23.33 -9.47
CA PHE A 229 -15.55 -24.14 -10.52
C PHE A 229 -14.27 -24.82 -10.07
N SER A 230 -14.26 -25.39 -8.85
CA SER A 230 -13.09 -26.12 -8.32
C SER A 230 -12.76 -27.38 -9.11
N GLU A 231 -13.74 -28.00 -9.77
CA GLU A 231 -13.61 -29.24 -10.52
C GLU A 231 -13.84 -29.03 -12.04
N ASP A 232 -13.99 -27.78 -12.48
CA ASP A 232 -14.14 -27.39 -13.88
C ASP A 232 -13.10 -26.34 -14.27
N ALA A 233 -11.92 -26.83 -14.64
CA ALA A 233 -10.80 -25.99 -15.05
C ALA A 233 -11.08 -25.23 -16.35
N VAL A 234 -11.94 -25.73 -17.24
CA VAL A 234 -12.31 -25.08 -18.51
C VAL A 234 -13.08 -23.80 -18.24
N THR A 235 -14.15 -23.89 -17.43
CA THR A 235 -14.96 -22.71 -17.09
C THR A 235 -14.15 -21.75 -16.19
N ALA A 236 -13.38 -22.25 -15.24
CA ALA A 236 -12.51 -21.42 -14.40
C ALA A 236 -11.46 -20.66 -15.21
N GLU A 237 -10.86 -21.26 -16.22
CA GLU A 237 -9.91 -20.60 -17.13
C GLU A 237 -10.60 -19.51 -17.96
N LYS A 238 -11.78 -19.80 -18.54
CA LYS A 238 -12.58 -18.83 -19.29
C LYS A 238 -12.89 -17.59 -18.46
N VAL A 239 -13.39 -17.77 -17.22
CA VAL A 239 -13.70 -16.63 -16.34
C VAL A 239 -12.47 -15.80 -16.06
N ARG A 240 -11.34 -16.42 -15.68
CA ARG A 240 -10.09 -15.72 -15.38
C ARG A 240 -9.55 -14.94 -16.56
N THR A 241 -9.56 -15.54 -17.74
CA THR A 241 -9.06 -14.91 -18.97
C THR A 241 -9.92 -13.74 -19.38
N THR A 242 -11.25 -13.89 -19.36
CA THR A 242 -12.19 -12.81 -19.69
C THR A 242 -12.08 -11.64 -18.70
N VAL A 243 -12.05 -11.92 -17.38
CA VAL A 243 -11.90 -10.87 -16.34
C VAL A 243 -10.60 -10.10 -16.53
N LYS A 244 -9.47 -10.79 -16.76
CA LYS A 244 -8.19 -10.12 -16.98
C LYS A 244 -8.15 -9.34 -18.29
N GLY A 245 -8.76 -9.86 -19.34
CA GLY A 245 -8.90 -9.18 -20.64
C GLY A 245 -9.65 -7.85 -20.47
N LYS A 246 -10.82 -7.88 -19.82
CA LYS A 246 -11.59 -6.67 -19.53
C LYS A 246 -10.82 -5.63 -18.74
N LEU A 247 -10.12 -6.04 -17.67
CA LEU A 247 -9.29 -5.13 -16.89
C LEU A 247 -8.16 -4.48 -17.71
N LYS A 248 -7.66 -5.12 -18.76
CA LYS A 248 -6.64 -4.56 -19.65
C LYS A 248 -7.20 -3.64 -20.71
N GLU A 249 -8.35 -3.99 -21.27
CA GLU A 249 -8.94 -3.30 -22.41
C GLU A 249 -9.79 -2.10 -22.00
N GLU A 250 -10.55 -2.22 -20.91
CA GLU A 250 -11.56 -1.25 -20.52
C GLU A 250 -11.12 -0.39 -19.33
N ASP A 251 -11.40 0.92 -19.36
CA ASP A 251 -11.15 1.84 -18.25
C ASP A 251 -12.21 1.71 -17.15
N ILE A 252 -13.38 1.20 -17.52
CA ILE A 252 -14.51 0.92 -16.61
C ILE A 252 -15.05 -0.45 -16.97
N VAL A 253 -15.12 -1.35 -16.01
CA VAL A 253 -15.72 -2.67 -16.18
C VAL A 253 -17.10 -2.68 -15.55
N ASN A 254 -18.14 -2.89 -16.38
CA ASN A 254 -19.50 -3.08 -15.89
C ASN A 254 -19.72 -4.54 -15.49
N ILE A 255 -20.08 -4.77 -14.21
CA ILE A 255 -20.22 -6.12 -13.63
C ILE A 255 -21.35 -6.89 -14.28
N ASP A 256 -22.47 -6.24 -14.59
CA ASP A 256 -23.64 -6.91 -15.18
C ASP A 256 -23.38 -7.33 -16.63
N GLU A 257 -22.73 -6.47 -17.44
CA GLU A 257 -22.34 -6.78 -18.81
C GLU A 257 -21.31 -7.93 -18.85
N LEU A 258 -20.29 -7.87 -18.00
CA LEU A 258 -19.29 -8.94 -17.89
C LEU A 258 -19.93 -10.27 -17.48
N SER A 259 -20.83 -10.26 -16.51
CA SER A 259 -21.51 -11.47 -16.06
C SER A 259 -22.39 -12.08 -17.17
N HIS A 260 -23.03 -11.23 -17.99
CA HIS A 260 -23.80 -11.67 -19.15
C HIS A 260 -22.90 -12.29 -20.22
N GLU A 261 -21.73 -11.75 -20.45
CA GLU A 261 -20.73 -12.30 -21.39
C GLU A 261 -20.23 -13.67 -20.93
N LEU A 262 -19.94 -13.81 -19.62
CA LEU A 262 -19.39 -15.03 -19.03
C LEU A 262 -20.43 -16.17 -19.01
N PHE A 263 -21.68 -15.87 -18.64
CA PHE A 263 -22.72 -16.85 -18.28
C PHE A 263 -24.00 -16.68 -19.09
N LYS A 264 -23.89 -16.54 -20.45
CA LYS A 264 -25.02 -16.33 -21.33
C LYS A 264 -26.14 -17.35 -21.15
N ASP A 265 -25.76 -18.62 -20.99
CA ASP A 265 -26.67 -19.76 -20.93
C ASP A 265 -26.93 -20.24 -19.48
N GLU A 266 -26.40 -19.54 -18.50
CA GLU A 266 -26.46 -19.89 -17.08
C GLU A 266 -26.96 -18.73 -16.20
N PRO A 267 -28.29 -18.40 -16.25
CA PRO A 267 -28.83 -17.24 -15.53
C PRO A 267 -28.55 -17.23 -14.03
N LYS A 268 -28.51 -18.41 -13.41
CA LYS A 268 -28.21 -18.57 -11.98
C LYS A 268 -26.76 -18.20 -11.66
N ALA A 269 -25.80 -18.69 -12.44
CA ALA A 269 -24.37 -18.36 -12.26
C ALA A 269 -24.13 -16.86 -12.47
N LYS A 270 -24.82 -16.25 -13.45
CA LYS A 270 -24.81 -14.81 -13.69
C LYS A 270 -25.23 -14.01 -12.44
N GLU A 271 -26.41 -14.34 -11.89
CA GLU A 271 -26.96 -13.64 -10.71
C GLU A 271 -26.07 -13.82 -9.47
N GLU A 272 -25.59 -15.04 -9.23
CA GLU A 272 -24.70 -15.35 -8.11
C GLU A 272 -23.35 -14.62 -8.23
N PHE A 273 -22.77 -14.54 -9.42
CA PHE A 273 -21.53 -13.79 -9.67
C PHE A 273 -21.73 -12.30 -9.38
N CYS A 274 -22.76 -11.67 -9.97
CA CYS A 274 -23.05 -10.25 -9.74
C CYS A 274 -23.27 -9.95 -8.26
N THR A 275 -24.12 -10.72 -7.60
CA THR A 275 -24.42 -10.54 -6.17
C THR A 275 -23.18 -10.70 -5.32
N PHE A 276 -22.35 -11.72 -5.59
CA PHE A 276 -21.12 -11.94 -4.83
C PHE A 276 -20.12 -10.81 -4.99
N VAL A 277 -19.90 -10.35 -6.22
CA VAL A 277 -18.92 -9.30 -6.52
C VAL A 277 -19.37 -7.95 -5.92
N LYS A 278 -20.65 -7.58 -6.09
CA LYS A 278 -21.23 -6.36 -5.52
C LYS A 278 -21.23 -6.37 -3.99
N ALA A 279 -21.43 -7.53 -3.37
CA ALA A 279 -21.36 -7.70 -1.91
C ALA A 279 -19.95 -7.41 -1.32
N GLN A 280 -18.91 -7.30 -2.14
CA GLN A 280 -17.59 -6.85 -1.70
C GLN A 280 -17.45 -5.31 -1.60
N GLY A 281 -18.55 -4.57 -1.76
CA GLY A 281 -18.56 -3.11 -1.68
C GLY A 281 -18.25 -2.42 -3.02
N LEU A 282 -18.45 -3.14 -4.14
CA LEU A 282 -18.29 -2.58 -5.48
C LEU A 282 -19.63 -2.12 -6.06
N ASN A 283 -19.59 -1.01 -6.79
CA ASN A 283 -20.71 -0.53 -7.60
C ASN A 283 -20.79 -1.33 -8.91
N ASP A 284 -21.85 -1.09 -9.69
CA ASP A 284 -22.05 -1.72 -11.00
C ASP A 284 -20.87 -1.46 -11.94
N ASP A 285 -20.32 -0.27 -11.91
CA ASP A 285 -19.19 0.18 -12.70
C ASP A 285 -17.93 0.24 -11.84
N VAL A 286 -16.95 -0.58 -12.20
CA VAL A 286 -15.65 -0.65 -11.54
C VAL A 286 -14.64 0.16 -12.33
N GLN A 287 -14.17 1.28 -11.77
CA GLN A 287 -13.08 2.06 -12.33
C GLN A 287 -11.77 1.27 -12.26
N VAL A 288 -11.05 1.19 -13.37
CA VAL A 288 -9.85 0.35 -13.51
C VAL A 288 -8.58 1.18 -13.40
N ASP A 289 -7.70 0.81 -12.48
CA ASP A 289 -6.34 1.35 -12.43
C ASP A 289 -5.43 0.61 -13.44
N LYS A 290 -5.31 1.16 -14.65
CA LYS A 290 -4.50 0.56 -15.72
C LYS A 290 -3.04 0.37 -15.35
N THR A 291 -2.45 1.34 -14.68
CA THR A 291 -1.03 1.26 -14.27
C THR A 291 -0.79 0.09 -13.31
N TRP A 292 -1.73 -0.12 -12.38
CA TRP A 292 -1.65 -1.27 -11.48
C TRP A 292 -1.89 -2.59 -12.24
N VAL A 293 -2.87 -2.63 -13.15
CA VAL A 293 -3.16 -3.82 -13.97
C VAL A 293 -1.96 -4.24 -14.79
N GLU A 294 -1.32 -3.31 -15.50
CA GLU A 294 -0.10 -3.57 -16.28
C GLU A 294 1.04 -4.14 -15.43
N LYS A 295 1.27 -3.55 -14.25
CA LYS A 295 2.31 -4.03 -13.33
C LYS A 295 1.98 -5.42 -12.77
N LYS A 296 0.73 -5.64 -12.35
CA LYS A 296 0.29 -6.85 -11.65
C LYS A 296 0.10 -8.04 -12.57
N LEU A 297 -0.45 -7.81 -13.76
CA LEU A 297 -0.74 -8.87 -14.71
C LEU A 297 0.42 -9.19 -15.67
N LYS A 298 1.57 -8.53 -15.53
CA LYS A 298 2.78 -8.79 -16.34
C LYS A 298 3.30 -10.24 -16.21
N ARG A 299 2.96 -10.91 -15.11
CA ARG A 299 3.31 -12.30 -14.86
C ARG A 299 2.08 -13.07 -14.41
N VAL A 300 1.86 -14.20 -15.05
CA VAL A 300 0.83 -15.17 -14.66
C VAL A 300 1.47 -16.16 -13.69
N ARG A 301 0.90 -16.25 -12.49
CA ARG A 301 1.25 -17.30 -11.53
C ARG A 301 0.10 -18.30 -11.48
N LEU A 302 0.40 -19.53 -11.85
CA LEU A 302 -0.55 -20.63 -11.79
C LEU A 302 -0.12 -21.59 -10.67
N LYS A 303 -1.06 -21.89 -9.80
CA LYS A 303 -0.93 -23.01 -8.87
C LYS A 303 -1.85 -24.10 -9.38
N ILE A 304 -1.25 -25.19 -9.89
CA ILE A 304 -1.96 -26.30 -10.50
C ILE A 304 -1.99 -27.41 -9.46
N ASP A 305 -3.20 -27.84 -9.13
CA ASP A 305 -3.46 -28.78 -8.04
C ASP A 305 -2.77 -28.33 -6.74
N LYS A 306 -1.95 -29.18 -6.13
CA LYS A 306 -1.24 -28.86 -4.88
C LYS A 306 0.27 -28.70 -5.07
N ASP A 307 0.80 -29.23 -6.16
CA ASP A 307 2.21 -29.59 -6.26
C ASP A 307 2.97 -28.84 -7.37
N ILE A 308 2.28 -28.12 -8.28
CA ILE A 308 2.92 -27.41 -9.40
C ILE A 308 2.67 -25.91 -9.27
N ASP A 309 3.74 -25.14 -9.16
CA ASP A 309 3.72 -23.69 -9.27
C ASP A 309 4.41 -23.27 -10.58
N LEU A 310 3.68 -22.61 -11.48
CA LEU A 310 4.21 -22.04 -12.71
C LEU A 310 4.23 -20.51 -12.65
N TYR A 311 5.33 -19.93 -13.08
CA TYR A 311 5.51 -18.49 -13.24
C TYR A 311 5.83 -18.20 -14.72
N ILE A 312 4.89 -17.60 -15.42
CA ILE A 312 4.98 -17.37 -16.87
C ILE A 312 4.84 -15.87 -17.10
N ASN A 313 5.69 -15.30 -17.97
CA ASN A 313 5.46 -13.96 -18.47
C ASN A 313 4.16 -13.97 -19.28
N GLU A 314 3.37 -12.92 -19.15
CA GLU A 314 2.06 -12.84 -19.78
C GLU A 314 2.13 -12.95 -21.31
N GLU A 315 3.11 -12.30 -21.95
CA GLU A 315 3.35 -12.40 -23.38
C GLU A 315 3.54 -13.85 -23.83
N VAL A 316 4.25 -14.64 -23.01
CA VAL A 316 4.49 -16.08 -23.28
C VAL A 316 3.24 -16.90 -23.04
N TYR A 317 2.44 -16.52 -22.01
CA TYR A 317 1.19 -17.22 -21.69
C TYR A 317 0.16 -17.13 -22.82
N HIS A 318 0.14 -16.02 -23.56
CA HIS A 318 -0.75 -15.79 -24.69
C HIS A 318 -0.13 -16.16 -26.07
N ASP A 319 1.15 -16.53 -26.11
CA ASP A 319 1.80 -16.99 -27.34
C ASP A 319 1.58 -18.50 -27.53
N SER A 320 0.66 -18.86 -28.44
CA SER A 320 0.32 -20.24 -28.75
C SER A 320 1.50 -21.08 -29.29
N ASN A 321 2.57 -20.44 -29.77
CA ASN A 321 3.79 -21.13 -30.15
C ASN A 321 4.67 -21.54 -28.98
N ARG A 322 4.47 -20.92 -27.83
CA ARG A 322 5.27 -21.15 -26.61
C ARG A 322 4.50 -21.81 -25.48
N PHE A 323 3.23 -21.47 -25.33
CA PHE A 323 2.35 -22.02 -24.29
C PHE A 323 0.95 -22.28 -24.86
N GLU A 324 0.40 -23.44 -24.57
CA GLU A 324 -0.92 -23.85 -25.08
C GLU A 324 -1.75 -24.45 -23.96
N ILE A 325 -3.02 -24.10 -23.94
CA ILE A 325 -4.04 -24.71 -23.08
C ILE A 325 -4.98 -25.52 -23.97
N GLN A 326 -4.99 -26.84 -23.81
CA GLN A 326 -5.89 -27.75 -24.51
C GLN A 326 -7.01 -28.16 -23.55
N ARG A 327 -8.26 -28.03 -24.01
CA ARG A 327 -9.46 -28.43 -23.27
C ARG A 327 -9.84 -29.85 -23.65
N ASN A 328 -9.99 -30.73 -22.66
CA ASN A 328 -10.25 -32.16 -22.88
C ASN A 328 -11.74 -32.50 -23.01
N GLY A 329 -12.65 -31.55 -22.69
CA GLY A 329 -14.10 -31.75 -22.80
C GLY A 329 -14.74 -32.46 -21.59
N ASP A 330 -13.94 -32.90 -20.63
CA ASP A 330 -14.37 -33.51 -19.36
C ASP A 330 -14.20 -32.57 -18.16
N GLY A 331 -14.00 -31.27 -18.41
CA GLY A 331 -13.71 -30.25 -17.40
C GLY A 331 -12.22 -30.06 -17.09
N SER A 332 -11.37 -30.99 -17.55
CA SER A 332 -9.92 -30.90 -17.40
C SER A 332 -9.23 -30.15 -18.54
N ILE A 333 -8.02 -29.63 -18.26
CA ILE A 333 -7.18 -28.94 -19.26
C ILE A 333 -5.76 -29.51 -19.21
N ASN A 334 -5.10 -29.51 -20.37
CA ASN A 334 -3.67 -29.75 -20.48
C ASN A 334 -2.95 -28.42 -20.68
N MET A 335 -1.86 -28.21 -19.97
CA MET A 335 -0.97 -27.05 -20.15
C MET A 335 0.33 -27.53 -20.78
N ILE A 336 0.68 -27.02 -21.95
CA ILE A 336 1.79 -27.48 -22.77
C ILE A 336 2.80 -26.35 -22.96
N ILE A 337 4.03 -26.56 -22.52
CA ILE A 337 5.16 -25.66 -22.81
C ILE A 337 5.86 -26.19 -24.08
N LYS A 338 5.95 -25.34 -25.10
CA LYS A 338 6.45 -25.73 -26.40
C LYS A 338 7.85 -25.13 -26.66
N HIS A 339 8.62 -25.81 -27.54
CA HIS A 339 9.90 -25.34 -28.07
C HIS A 339 10.92 -24.95 -26.99
N VAL A 340 11.03 -25.76 -25.94
CA VAL A 340 12.00 -25.55 -24.87
C VAL A 340 13.40 -25.88 -25.42
N MET A 341 14.24 -24.85 -25.62
CA MET A 341 15.62 -25.00 -26.09
C MET A 341 16.60 -25.15 -24.94
N ASN A 342 16.29 -24.66 -23.76
CA ASN A 342 17.15 -24.75 -22.59
C ASN A 342 16.30 -24.73 -21.29
N TYR A 343 16.71 -25.50 -20.30
CA TYR A 343 16.14 -25.42 -18.95
C TYR A 343 17.26 -25.57 -17.90
N ILE A 344 17.06 -24.96 -16.74
CA ILE A 344 17.99 -25.05 -15.61
C ILE A 344 17.20 -25.55 -14.41
N GLU A 345 17.68 -26.60 -13.80
CA GLU A 345 17.19 -27.09 -12.51
C GLU A 345 17.83 -26.25 -11.38
N LYS A 346 17.01 -25.78 -10.44
CA LYS A 346 17.45 -24.95 -9.30
C LYS A 346 17.14 -25.59 -7.98
#